data_adc874b8a724010486f3cb723af6eb44
#
_entry.id   adc874b8a724010486f3cb723af6eb44
#
_cell.length_a   1.000
_cell.length_b   1.000
_cell.length_c   1.000
_cell.angle_alpha   90.00
_cell.angle_beta   90.00
_cell.angle_gamma   90.00
#
_symmetry.space_group_name_H-M   'P 1'
#
loop_
_entity.id
_entity.type
_entity.pdbx_description
1 polymer ?
#
loop_
_entity_poly.entity_id
_entity_poly.type
_entity_poly.pdbx_seq_one_letter_code
_entity_poly.pdbx_strand_id
1 'polypeptide(L)'
;MAAQRIGLTFQGGAWAAFGRTFLYAILSVCVLPAAWGVVSLLRWWADNTRLADGSRLSFVGRASRMWFLFAVLAFLELLPQCARQGVSPDRRMAVVLVATVVLLPLVALVKLHLYRWIVAQVRLEPGGGARLTASYGGYLGWLVIVTASVFTVVLWPFALTAMLRWLCGHVRGKGVSVTFTGTGLGLLGQTLLWLACSVLIVPIPWVLRSIYRWFTGHLLLWREDVEEWQEVEVAVTV
;
A
#
# COMPACT_ATOMS: atom_id res chain seq x y z
N MET A 1 -23.89 20.06 -3.72
CA MET A 1 -23.30 18.89 -3.01
C MET A 1 -21.93 19.30 -2.48
N ALA A 2 -21.75 19.47 -1.19
CA ALA A 2 -20.47 19.85 -0.59
C ALA A 2 -19.82 18.58 -0.01
N ALA A 3 -18.99 17.89 -0.80
CA ALA A 3 -18.19 16.79 -0.31
C ALA A 3 -17.18 17.34 0.71
N GLN A 4 -17.21 16.85 1.94
CA GLN A 4 -16.29 17.27 2.98
C GLN A 4 -14.92 16.59 2.79
N ARG A 5 -13.88 17.41 2.75
CA ARG A 5 -12.49 16.95 2.64
C ARG A 5 -11.91 16.70 4.04
N ILE A 6 -11.52 15.47 4.32
CA ILE A 6 -11.00 15.04 5.61
C ILE A 6 -9.53 14.61 5.43
N GLY A 7 -8.61 15.31 6.09
CA GLY A 7 -7.19 14.95 6.10
C GLY A 7 -6.89 13.85 7.12
N LEU A 8 -5.87 13.04 6.85
CA LEU A 8 -5.36 12.03 7.77
C LEU A 8 -4.04 12.48 8.38
N THR A 9 -3.85 12.20 9.65
CA THR A 9 -2.62 12.48 10.38
C THR A 9 -2.12 11.21 11.08
N PHE A 10 -0.82 10.94 10.96
CA PHE A 10 -0.18 9.81 11.64
C PHE A 10 0.47 10.28 12.94
N GLN A 11 0.13 9.65 14.06
CA GLN A 11 0.58 10.00 15.41
C GLN A 11 1.53 8.97 16.03
N GLY A 12 1.89 7.90 15.33
CA GLY A 12 2.77 6.85 15.84
C GLY A 12 4.16 7.34 16.24
N GLY A 13 4.71 6.78 17.31
CA GLY A 13 6.06 7.08 17.80
C GLY A 13 7.15 6.49 16.90
N ALA A 14 8.36 7.09 16.89
CA ALA A 14 9.48 6.64 16.05
C ALA A 14 9.97 5.24 16.42
N TRP A 15 10.13 4.96 17.70
CA TRP A 15 10.57 3.64 18.18
C TRP A 15 9.52 2.55 17.97
N ALA A 16 8.22 2.89 18.10
CA ALA A 16 7.14 1.98 17.77
C ALA A 16 7.10 1.66 16.27
N ALA A 17 7.32 2.67 15.41
CA ALA A 17 7.45 2.48 13.97
C ALA A 17 8.61 1.55 13.62
N PHE A 18 9.78 1.77 14.23
CA PHE A 18 10.95 0.93 14.06
C PHE A 18 10.68 -0.51 14.51
N GLY A 19 10.24 -0.72 15.72
CA GLY A 19 10.02 -2.07 16.28
C GLY A 19 9.00 -2.86 15.47
N ARG A 20 7.90 -2.24 15.03
CA ARG A 20 6.89 -2.91 14.20
C ARG A 20 7.37 -3.22 12.78
N THR A 21 8.09 -2.29 12.16
CA THR A 21 8.67 -2.52 10.82
C THR A 21 9.77 -3.57 10.87
N PHE A 22 10.60 -3.55 11.91
CA PHE A 22 11.65 -4.53 12.12
C PHE A 22 11.09 -5.95 12.38
N LEU A 23 10.05 -6.05 13.21
CA LEU A 23 9.33 -7.31 13.42
C LEU A 23 8.75 -7.83 12.10
N TYR A 24 8.11 -6.95 11.31
CA TYR A 24 7.62 -7.32 9.99
C TYR A 24 8.74 -7.81 9.07
N ALA A 25 9.89 -7.14 9.05
CA ALA A 25 11.04 -7.53 8.23
C ALA A 25 11.55 -8.93 8.61
N ILE A 26 11.69 -9.22 9.92
CA ILE A 26 12.09 -10.55 10.40
C ILE A 26 11.07 -11.62 9.99
N LEU A 27 9.78 -11.37 10.23
CA LEU A 27 8.73 -12.33 9.90
C LEU A 27 8.62 -12.55 8.37
N SER A 28 8.96 -11.56 7.56
CA SER A 28 8.94 -11.65 6.10
C SER A 28 10.04 -12.57 5.56
N VAL A 29 11.19 -12.66 6.23
CA VAL A 29 12.27 -13.61 5.87
C VAL A 29 11.78 -15.06 6.01
N CYS A 30 10.92 -15.33 6.97
CA CYS A 30 10.35 -16.67 7.21
C CYS A 30 9.14 -17.01 6.32
N VAL A 31 8.79 -16.18 5.32
CA VAL A 31 7.70 -16.36 4.33
C VAL A 31 6.32 -16.62 4.95
N LEU A 32 6.14 -17.73 5.67
CA LEU A 32 4.85 -18.11 6.28
C LEU A 32 4.33 -17.08 7.30
N PRO A 33 5.12 -16.63 8.29
CA PRO A 33 4.64 -15.64 9.26
C PRO A 33 4.57 -14.20 8.72
N ALA A 34 5.00 -13.95 7.47
CA ALA A 34 4.92 -12.61 6.86
C ALA A 34 3.51 -12.02 6.90
N ALA A 35 2.46 -12.85 6.71
CA ALA A 35 1.08 -12.42 6.78
C ALA A 35 0.70 -11.83 8.16
N TRP A 36 1.20 -12.42 9.26
CA TRP A 36 0.96 -11.91 10.61
C TRP A 36 1.73 -10.60 10.85
N GLY A 37 2.93 -10.49 10.30
CA GLY A 37 3.71 -9.25 10.32
C GLY A 37 2.98 -8.10 9.64
N VAL A 38 2.49 -8.31 8.40
CA VAL A 38 1.71 -7.30 7.65
C VAL A 38 0.44 -6.91 8.39
N VAL A 39 -0.34 -7.88 8.87
CA VAL A 39 -1.59 -7.60 9.61
C VAL A 39 -1.33 -6.83 10.89
N SER A 40 -0.28 -7.18 11.65
CA SER A 40 0.13 -6.46 12.86
C SER A 40 0.52 -5.01 12.53
N LEU A 41 1.27 -4.82 11.44
CA LEU A 41 1.71 -3.49 10.98
C LEU A 41 0.52 -2.63 10.54
N LEU A 42 -0.42 -3.21 9.76
CA LEU A 42 -1.62 -2.50 9.29
C LEU A 42 -2.55 -2.10 10.43
N ARG A 43 -2.75 -2.98 11.43
CA ARG A 43 -3.50 -2.63 12.64
C ARG A 43 -2.86 -1.47 13.37
N TRP A 44 -1.56 -1.59 13.65
CA TRP A 44 -0.83 -0.53 14.36
C TRP A 44 -0.89 0.79 13.58
N TRP A 45 -0.75 0.76 12.25
CA TRP A 45 -0.86 1.96 11.41
C TRP A 45 -2.27 2.57 11.50
N ALA A 46 -3.31 1.76 11.38
CA ALA A 46 -4.70 2.21 11.48
C ALA A 46 -5.00 2.82 12.87
N ASP A 47 -4.60 2.15 13.95
CA ASP A 47 -4.81 2.62 15.33
C ASP A 47 -4.09 3.95 15.63
N ASN A 48 -2.97 4.22 14.93
CA ASN A 48 -2.20 5.46 15.07
C ASN A 48 -2.53 6.52 14.00
N THR A 49 -3.52 6.27 13.15
CA THR A 49 -4.01 7.23 12.16
C THR A 49 -5.27 7.89 12.67
N ARG A 50 -5.28 9.23 12.70
CA ARG A 50 -6.43 10.05 13.09
C ARG A 50 -6.94 10.83 11.89
N LEU A 51 -8.25 10.91 11.78
CA LEU A 51 -8.92 11.77 10.82
C LEU A 51 -9.19 13.14 11.44
N ALA A 52 -9.21 14.19 10.62
CA ALA A 52 -9.41 15.56 11.07
C ALA A 52 -10.82 15.80 11.67
N ASP A 53 -11.79 14.94 11.32
CA ASP A 53 -13.16 14.96 11.89
C ASP A 53 -13.30 14.19 13.21
N GLY A 54 -12.19 13.65 13.75
CA GLY A 54 -12.19 12.83 14.97
C GLY A 54 -12.57 11.36 14.76
N SER A 55 -12.98 10.95 13.56
CA SER A 55 -13.25 9.56 13.22
C SER A 55 -11.99 8.70 13.39
N ARG A 56 -12.19 7.40 13.65
CA ARG A 56 -11.10 6.45 13.84
C ARG A 56 -11.04 5.46 12.68
N LEU A 57 -9.80 5.16 12.27
CA LEU A 57 -9.54 4.10 11.33
C LEU A 57 -9.22 2.82 12.11
N SER A 58 -9.83 1.70 11.74
CA SER A 58 -9.53 0.39 12.32
C SER A 58 -9.26 -0.65 11.22
N PHE A 59 -8.43 -1.64 11.52
CA PHE A 59 -8.14 -2.75 10.61
C PHE A 59 -8.56 -4.07 11.26
N VAL A 60 -9.58 -4.74 10.69
CA VAL A 60 -10.18 -5.96 11.26
C VAL A 60 -9.71 -7.25 10.60
N GLY A 61 -8.77 -7.17 9.66
CA GLY A 61 -8.25 -8.33 8.92
C GLY A 61 -7.58 -9.37 9.81
N ARG A 62 -7.71 -10.66 9.43
CA ARG A 62 -7.05 -11.79 10.09
C ARG A 62 -6.06 -12.44 9.15
N ALA A 63 -4.80 -12.57 9.57
CA ALA A 63 -3.71 -13.17 8.79
C ALA A 63 -4.03 -14.60 8.33
N SER A 64 -4.71 -15.39 9.19
CA SER A 64 -5.08 -16.79 8.92
C SER A 64 -5.95 -16.99 7.67
N ARG A 65 -6.64 -15.95 7.19
CA ARG A 65 -7.48 -16.04 5.98
C ARG A 65 -6.69 -15.86 4.67
N MET A 66 -5.52 -15.24 4.72
CA MET A 66 -4.78 -14.80 3.51
C MET A 66 -3.30 -15.20 3.51
N TRP A 67 -2.84 -15.94 4.53
CA TRP A 67 -1.44 -16.33 4.65
C TRP A 67 -0.90 -17.03 3.38
N PHE A 68 -1.73 -17.86 2.74
CA PHE A 68 -1.34 -18.58 1.53
C PHE A 68 -1.04 -17.65 0.35
N LEU A 69 -1.77 -16.51 0.21
CA LEU A 69 -1.46 -15.52 -0.84
C LEU A 69 -0.12 -14.82 -0.58
N PHE A 70 0.22 -14.58 0.68
CA PHE A 70 1.55 -14.07 1.03
C PHE A 70 2.64 -15.09 0.71
N ALA A 71 2.40 -16.37 1.00
CA ALA A 71 3.33 -17.44 0.65
C ALA A 71 3.49 -17.59 -0.87
N VAL A 72 2.41 -17.55 -1.63
CA VAL A 72 2.45 -17.59 -3.10
C VAL A 72 3.20 -16.37 -3.64
N LEU A 73 2.92 -15.17 -3.10
CA LEU A 73 3.62 -13.95 -3.53
C LEU A 73 5.12 -14.03 -3.27
N ALA A 74 5.52 -14.45 -2.06
CA ALA A 74 6.93 -14.62 -1.72
C ALA A 74 7.61 -15.67 -2.61
N PHE A 75 6.94 -16.79 -2.89
CA PHE A 75 7.44 -17.80 -3.81
C PHE A 75 7.66 -17.23 -5.22
N LEU A 76 6.68 -16.49 -5.76
CA LEU A 76 6.80 -15.85 -7.07
C LEU A 76 7.92 -14.80 -7.12
N GLU A 77 8.16 -14.05 -6.05
CA GLU A 77 9.23 -13.05 -5.97
C GLU A 77 10.62 -13.70 -5.79
N LEU A 78 10.69 -14.90 -5.20
CA LEU A 78 11.94 -15.64 -5.05
C LEU A 78 12.31 -16.44 -6.30
N LEU A 79 11.35 -16.89 -7.12
CA LEU A 79 11.60 -17.69 -8.31
C LEU A 79 12.66 -17.10 -9.26
N PRO A 80 12.64 -15.80 -9.61
CA PRO A 80 13.68 -15.21 -10.46
C PRO A 80 15.07 -15.28 -9.82
N GLN A 81 15.15 -15.20 -8.49
CA GLN A 81 16.41 -15.28 -7.75
C GLN A 81 16.95 -16.73 -7.73
N CYS A 82 16.06 -17.71 -7.62
CA CYS A 82 16.43 -19.12 -7.70
C CYS A 82 16.85 -19.52 -9.14
N ALA A 83 16.16 -19.00 -10.14
CA ALA A 83 16.44 -19.29 -11.55
C ALA A 83 17.85 -18.89 -11.99
N ARG A 84 18.49 -17.93 -11.33
CA ARG A 84 19.87 -17.52 -11.61
C ARG A 84 20.93 -18.50 -11.07
N GLN A 85 20.54 -19.42 -10.18
CA GLN A 85 21.47 -20.40 -9.61
C GLN A 85 21.80 -21.43 -10.70
N GLY A 86 23.08 -21.73 -10.87
CA GLY A 86 23.56 -22.63 -11.93
C GLY A 86 23.73 -22.00 -13.32
N VAL A 87 23.41 -20.71 -13.47
CA VAL A 87 23.59 -19.95 -14.71
C VAL A 87 24.93 -19.20 -14.66
N SER A 88 25.64 -19.15 -15.81
CA SER A 88 26.90 -18.42 -15.96
C SER A 88 26.71 -16.92 -15.62
N PRO A 89 27.72 -16.26 -15.01
CA PRO A 89 27.61 -14.90 -14.50
C PRO A 89 27.11 -13.87 -15.52
N ASP A 90 27.53 -14.02 -16.78
CA ASP A 90 27.16 -13.19 -17.93
C ASP A 90 25.67 -13.24 -18.26
N ARG A 91 24.98 -14.37 -18.03
CA ARG A 91 23.56 -14.58 -18.34
C ARG A 91 22.63 -14.38 -17.16
N ARG A 92 23.14 -14.28 -15.92
CA ARG A 92 22.31 -14.18 -14.70
C ARG A 92 21.33 -13.03 -14.74
N MET A 93 21.77 -11.85 -15.17
CA MET A 93 20.90 -10.67 -15.25
C MET A 93 19.77 -10.88 -16.27
N ALA A 94 20.07 -11.43 -17.43
CA ALA A 94 19.07 -11.72 -18.46
C ALA A 94 18.04 -12.74 -17.97
N VAL A 95 18.47 -13.80 -17.29
CA VAL A 95 17.56 -14.82 -16.73
C VAL A 95 16.64 -14.23 -15.69
N VAL A 96 17.16 -13.42 -14.75
CA VAL A 96 16.34 -12.75 -13.73
C VAL A 96 15.33 -11.81 -14.38
N LEU A 97 15.75 -11.04 -15.38
CA LEU A 97 14.88 -10.09 -16.07
C LEU A 97 13.76 -10.81 -16.84
N VAL A 98 14.09 -11.85 -17.59
CA VAL A 98 13.10 -12.66 -18.33
C VAL A 98 12.12 -13.33 -17.35
N ALA A 99 12.62 -13.96 -16.29
CA ALA A 99 11.78 -14.60 -15.29
C ALA A 99 10.86 -13.58 -14.61
N THR A 100 11.37 -12.37 -14.27
CA THR A 100 10.57 -11.29 -13.68
C THR A 100 9.45 -10.86 -14.62
N VAL A 101 9.75 -10.63 -15.90
CA VAL A 101 8.74 -10.22 -16.90
C VAL A 101 7.68 -11.31 -17.10
N VAL A 102 8.08 -12.57 -17.19
CA VAL A 102 7.16 -13.72 -17.38
C VAL A 102 6.25 -13.90 -16.18
N LEU A 103 6.76 -13.70 -14.95
CA LEU A 103 5.98 -13.85 -13.72
C LEU A 103 5.15 -12.61 -13.36
N LEU A 104 5.43 -11.46 -13.97
CA LEU A 104 4.78 -10.19 -13.66
C LEU A 104 3.25 -10.24 -13.69
N PRO A 105 2.60 -10.89 -14.70
CA PRO A 105 1.14 -11.00 -14.70
C PRO A 105 0.60 -11.76 -13.47
N LEU A 106 1.26 -12.84 -13.07
CA LEU A 106 0.83 -13.64 -11.93
C LEU A 106 1.07 -12.89 -10.61
N VAL A 107 2.20 -12.20 -10.47
CA VAL A 107 2.50 -11.30 -9.34
C VAL A 107 1.45 -10.18 -9.26
N ALA A 108 1.06 -9.59 -10.40
CA ALA A 108 0.02 -8.57 -10.45
C ALA A 108 -1.33 -9.09 -9.94
N LEU A 109 -1.71 -10.30 -10.35
CA LEU A 109 -2.96 -10.94 -9.92
C LEU A 109 -2.99 -11.13 -8.40
N VAL A 110 -1.93 -11.69 -7.84
CA VAL A 110 -1.82 -11.96 -6.39
C VAL A 110 -1.78 -10.65 -5.60
N LYS A 111 -0.98 -9.67 -6.03
CA LYS A 111 -0.90 -8.34 -5.36
C LYS A 111 -2.25 -7.62 -5.40
N LEU A 112 -2.94 -7.61 -6.53
CA LEU A 112 -4.25 -6.98 -6.63
C LEU A 112 -5.28 -7.64 -5.70
N HIS A 113 -5.25 -8.98 -5.58
CA HIS A 113 -6.13 -9.71 -4.67
C HIS A 113 -5.84 -9.37 -3.21
N LEU A 114 -4.56 -9.27 -2.83
CA LEU A 114 -4.14 -8.83 -1.50
C LEU A 114 -4.58 -7.39 -1.21
N TYR A 115 -4.43 -6.46 -2.15
CA TYR A 115 -4.87 -5.08 -1.97
C TYR A 115 -6.39 -4.96 -1.83
N ARG A 116 -7.15 -5.71 -2.64
CA ARG A 116 -8.62 -5.79 -2.50
C ARG A 116 -9.02 -6.28 -1.12
N TRP A 117 -8.36 -7.33 -0.63
CA TRP A 117 -8.61 -7.84 0.70
C TRP A 117 -8.22 -6.84 1.79
N ILE A 118 -7.03 -6.22 1.70
CA ILE A 118 -6.57 -5.22 2.69
C ILE A 118 -7.58 -4.07 2.77
N VAL A 119 -7.97 -3.49 1.65
CA VAL A 119 -8.92 -2.37 1.62
C VAL A 119 -10.27 -2.78 2.19
N ALA A 120 -10.75 -4.01 1.88
CA ALA A 120 -12.02 -4.52 2.42
C ALA A 120 -12.01 -4.74 3.95
N GLN A 121 -10.83 -4.84 4.57
CA GLN A 121 -10.70 -4.98 6.02
C GLN A 121 -10.49 -3.65 6.76
N VAL A 122 -10.31 -2.55 6.03
CA VAL A 122 -10.27 -1.21 6.62
C VAL A 122 -11.68 -0.76 6.95
N ARG A 123 -11.89 -0.33 8.19
CA ARG A 123 -13.15 0.20 8.71
C ARG A 123 -12.97 1.64 9.14
N LEU A 124 -13.92 2.46 8.78
CA LEU A 124 -14.05 3.83 9.24
C LEU A 124 -15.18 3.89 10.27
N GLU A 125 -14.92 4.40 11.45
CA GLU A 125 -15.91 4.51 12.52
C GLU A 125 -16.23 5.99 12.84
N PRO A 126 -17.49 6.43 12.67
CA PRO A 126 -18.66 5.76 12.08
C PRO A 126 -18.61 5.84 10.54
N GLY A 127 -19.03 4.80 9.82
CA GLY A 127 -19.17 4.93 8.38
C GLY A 127 -19.07 3.64 7.54
N GLY A 128 -18.39 2.61 7.96
CA GLY A 128 -18.38 1.33 7.23
C GLY A 128 -17.07 0.97 6.53
N GLY A 129 -17.12 0.00 5.62
CA GLY A 129 -15.96 -0.53 4.91
C GLY A 129 -15.76 0.07 3.52
N ALA A 130 -14.55 -0.03 3.02
CA ALA A 130 -14.18 0.36 1.68
C ALA A 130 -13.94 -0.88 0.78
N ARG A 131 -14.01 -0.70 -0.54
CA ARG A 131 -13.70 -1.73 -1.53
C ARG A 131 -12.80 -1.15 -2.61
N LEU A 132 -11.87 -1.96 -3.11
CA LEU A 132 -11.03 -1.61 -4.23
C LEU A 132 -11.63 -2.16 -5.53
N THR A 133 -12.05 -1.28 -6.43
CA THR A 133 -12.70 -1.59 -7.71
C THR A 133 -11.73 -1.62 -8.90
N ALA A 134 -10.42 -1.47 -8.64
CA ALA A 134 -9.38 -1.45 -9.66
C ALA A 134 -9.43 -2.69 -10.57
N SER A 135 -9.32 -2.48 -11.89
CA SER A 135 -9.28 -3.55 -12.88
C SER A 135 -7.90 -4.23 -12.90
N TYR A 136 -7.88 -5.52 -13.25
CA TYR A 136 -6.63 -6.28 -13.38
C TYR A 136 -5.70 -5.70 -14.45
N GLY A 137 -6.23 -5.42 -15.65
CA GLY A 137 -5.42 -4.88 -16.76
C GLY A 137 -4.83 -3.51 -16.43
N GLY A 138 -5.61 -2.62 -15.78
CA GLY A 138 -5.11 -1.32 -15.32
C GLY A 138 -4.00 -1.48 -14.28
N TYR A 139 -4.17 -2.38 -13.32
CA TYR A 139 -3.14 -2.64 -12.31
C TYR A 139 -1.88 -3.26 -12.90
N LEU A 140 -2.01 -4.23 -13.83
CA LEU A 140 -0.88 -4.83 -14.55
C LEU A 140 -0.11 -3.76 -15.33
N GLY A 141 -0.81 -2.88 -16.07
CA GLY A 141 -0.17 -1.79 -16.79
C GLY A 141 0.66 -0.89 -15.87
N TRP A 142 0.10 -0.48 -14.74
CA TRP A 142 0.85 0.30 -13.74
C TRP A 142 2.04 -0.46 -13.15
N LEU A 143 1.89 -1.76 -12.88
CA LEU A 143 2.98 -2.57 -12.35
C LEU A 143 4.13 -2.69 -13.35
N VAL A 144 3.85 -2.83 -14.65
CA VAL A 144 4.86 -2.79 -15.72
C VAL A 144 5.58 -1.44 -15.73
N ILE A 145 4.85 -0.32 -15.69
CA ILE A 145 5.43 1.02 -15.69
C ILE A 145 6.32 1.24 -14.46
N VAL A 146 5.83 0.87 -13.27
CA VAL A 146 6.62 1.00 -12.02
C VAL A 146 7.86 0.10 -12.07
N THR A 147 7.74 -1.14 -12.53
CA THR A 147 8.89 -2.06 -12.64
C THR A 147 9.93 -1.53 -13.65
N ALA A 148 9.48 -1.06 -14.80
CA ALA A 148 10.38 -0.45 -15.80
C ALA A 148 11.05 0.84 -15.27
N SER A 149 10.33 1.64 -14.49
CA SER A 149 10.87 2.90 -13.95
C SER A 149 11.95 2.71 -12.88
N VAL A 150 12.07 1.50 -12.28
CA VAL A 150 13.13 1.20 -11.30
C VAL A 150 14.53 1.31 -11.92
N PHE A 151 14.66 1.01 -13.22
CA PHE A 151 15.94 1.19 -13.94
C PHE A 151 16.38 2.65 -14.05
N THR A 152 15.43 3.57 -13.90
CA THR A 152 15.68 5.00 -13.85
C THR A 152 15.29 5.53 -12.47
N VAL A 153 16.25 5.64 -11.56
CA VAL A 153 16.02 6.06 -10.15
C VAL A 153 15.14 7.32 -10.04
N VAL A 154 15.24 8.21 -11.01
CA VAL A 154 14.48 9.48 -11.05
C VAL A 154 13.00 9.27 -11.42
N LEU A 155 12.67 8.35 -12.34
CA LEU A 155 11.29 8.16 -12.80
C LEU A 155 10.46 7.32 -11.84
N TRP A 156 11.09 6.46 -11.02
CA TRP A 156 10.39 5.59 -10.09
C TRP A 156 9.42 6.32 -9.13
N PRO A 157 9.76 7.45 -8.47
CA PRO A 157 8.83 8.16 -7.61
C PRO A 157 7.61 8.73 -8.37
N PHE A 158 7.80 9.13 -9.63
CA PHE A 158 6.69 9.63 -10.46
C PHE A 158 5.74 8.50 -10.85
N ALA A 159 6.27 7.37 -11.28
CA ALA A 159 5.46 6.18 -11.60
C ALA A 159 4.71 5.66 -10.38
N LEU A 160 5.39 5.60 -9.22
CA LEU A 160 4.78 5.14 -7.96
C LEU A 160 3.66 6.06 -7.49
N THR A 161 3.87 7.38 -7.49
CA THR A 161 2.83 8.33 -7.08
C THR A 161 1.65 8.34 -8.04
N ALA A 162 1.86 8.18 -9.34
CA ALA A 162 0.81 8.06 -10.33
C ALA A 162 -0.02 6.77 -10.11
N MET A 163 0.64 5.62 -9.87
CA MET A 163 -0.02 4.37 -9.54
C MET A 163 -0.83 4.49 -8.23
N LEU A 164 -0.29 5.14 -7.19
CA LEU A 164 -1.00 5.35 -5.93
C LEU A 164 -2.24 6.22 -6.10
N ARG A 165 -2.17 7.30 -6.90
CA ARG A 165 -3.34 8.12 -7.23
C ARG A 165 -4.40 7.29 -7.95
N TRP A 166 -3.98 6.48 -8.91
CA TRP A 166 -4.89 5.61 -9.65
C TRP A 166 -5.53 4.58 -8.72
N LEU A 167 -4.77 3.91 -7.85
CA LEU A 167 -5.30 2.95 -6.88
C LEU A 167 -6.28 3.62 -5.91
N CYS A 168 -5.91 4.74 -5.30
CA CYS A 168 -6.78 5.48 -4.37
C CYS A 168 -8.07 5.93 -5.06
N GLY A 169 -8.01 6.37 -6.32
CA GLY A 169 -9.19 6.74 -7.10
C GLY A 169 -10.16 5.57 -7.36
N HIS A 170 -9.72 4.32 -7.19
CA HIS A 170 -10.56 3.13 -7.30
C HIS A 170 -11.01 2.57 -5.93
N VAL A 171 -10.66 3.25 -4.83
CA VAL A 171 -11.20 2.91 -3.51
C VAL A 171 -12.55 3.57 -3.32
N ARG A 172 -13.59 2.76 -3.11
CA ARG A 172 -14.97 3.21 -2.92
C ARG A 172 -15.54 2.62 -1.63
N GLY A 173 -16.24 3.44 -0.86
CA GLY A 173 -17.00 3.05 0.33
C GLY A 173 -18.40 3.65 0.29
N LYS A 174 -19.25 3.36 1.28
CA LYS A 174 -20.55 4.02 1.42
C LYS A 174 -20.33 5.51 1.72
N GLY A 175 -20.58 6.38 0.72
CA GLY A 175 -20.37 7.83 0.84
C GLY A 175 -18.92 8.26 1.11
N VAL A 176 -17.92 7.40 0.82
CA VAL A 176 -16.50 7.70 1.05
C VAL A 176 -15.68 7.37 -0.18
N SER A 177 -14.87 8.31 -0.63
CA SER A 177 -13.85 8.11 -1.65
C SER A 177 -12.47 8.54 -1.13
N VAL A 178 -11.41 7.94 -1.68
CA VAL A 178 -10.03 8.20 -1.26
C VAL A 178 -9.26 8.81 -2.42
N THR A 179 -8.48 9.84 -2.14
CA THR A 179 -7.55 10.43 -3.11
C THR A 179 -6.15 10.54 -2.53
N PHE A 180 -5.15 10.39 -3.39
CA PHE A 180 -3.74 10.58 -3.02
C PHE A 180 -3.21 11.85 -3.65
N THR A 181 -2.67 12.77 -2.85
CA THR A 181 -2.21 14.10 -3.30
C THR A 181 -0.69 14.21 -3.42
N GLY A 182 0.05 13.18 -3.02
CA GLY A 182 1.51 13.17 -3.10
C GLY A 182 2.02 13.38 -4.54
N THR A 183 3.08 14.15 -4.71
CA THR A 183 3.71 14.42 -6.01
C THR A 183 4.98 13.59 -6.19
N GLY A 184 5.33 13.25 -7.45
CA GLY A 184 6.54 12.50 -7.75
C GLY A 184 7.80 13.25 -7.33
N LEU A 185 7.84 14.57 -7.52
CA LEU A 185 8.96 15.41 -7.07
C LEU A 185 9.07 15.44 -5.54
N GLY A 186 7.93 15.55 -4.84
CA GLY A 186 7.88 15.48 -3.38
C GLY A 186 8.39 14.15 -2.85
N LEU A 187 7.99 13.04 -3.48
CA LEU A 187 8.47 11.71 -3.11
C LEU A 187 9.97 11.55 -3.42
N LEU A 188 10.46 12.06 -4.56
CA LEU A 188 11.88 12.01 -4.91
C LEU A 188 12.72 12.73 -3.86
N GLY A 189 12.39 14.00 -3.54
CA GLY A 189 13.10 14.77 -2.53
C GLY A 189 13.09 14.10 -1.15
N GLN A 190 11.94 13.57 -0.77
CA GLN A 190 11.79 12.85 0.50
C GLN A 190 12.60 11.54 0.52
N THR A 191 12.62 10.79 -0.59
CA THR A 191 13.41 9.56 -0.72
C THR A 191 14.90 9.83 -0.61
N LEU A 192 15.39 10.89 -1.24
CA LEU A 192 16.80 11.31 -1.13
C LEU A 192 17.16 11.67 0.33
N LEU A 193 16.26 12.40 1.01
CA LEU A 193 16.46 12.73 2.43
C LEU A 193 16.47 11.47 3.30
N TRP A 194 15.52 10.54 3.10
CA TRP A 194 15.48 9.27 3.84
C TRP A 194 16.73 8.44 3.59
N LEU A 195 17.21 8.37 2.34
CA LEU A 195 18.42 7.65 2.00
C LEU A 195 19.64 8.27 2.70
N ALA A 196 19.81 9.58 2.62
CA ALA A 196 20.90 10.29 3.29
C ALA A 196 20.89 10.08 4.82
N CYS A 197 19.72 10.16 5.45
CA CYS A 197 19.58 9.89 6.89
C CYS A 197 19.82 8.42 7.25
N SER A 198 19.47 7.47 6.37
CA SER A 198 19.63 6.03 6.64
C SER A 198 21.08 5.57 6.63
N VAL A 199 22.00 6.33 6.01
CA VAL A 199 23.45 6.06 6.09
C VAL A 199 23.95 6.15 7.54
N LEU A 200 23.34 6.99 8.34
CA LEU A 200 23.62 7.15 9.77
C LEU A 200 22.66 6.26 10.57
N ILE A 201 22.90 5.02 10.77
CA ILE A 201 22.02 3.99 11.40
C ILE A 201 21.10 4.52 12.52
N VAL A 202 21.56 5.46 13.34
CA VAL A 202 20.82 6.07 14.46
C VAL A 202 19.49 6.73 14.06
N PRO A 203 19.35 7.47 12.93
CA PRO A 203 18.08 8.09 12.55
C PRO A 203 17.02 7.15 11.95
N ILE A 204 17.30 5.88 11.70
CA ILE A 204 16.37 4.94 11.05
C ILE A 204 14.96 4.96 11.67
N PRO A 205 14.77 4.97 13.02
CA PRO A 205 13.43 5.07 13.61
C PRO A 205 12.64 6.32 13.20
N TRP A 206 13.31 7.46 13.08
CA TRP A 206 12.69 8.71 12.65
C TRP A 206 12.40 8.74 11.14
N VAL A 207 13.29 8.12 10.34
CA VAL A 207 13.07 7.91 8.89
C VAL A 207 11.81 7.09 8.67
N LEU A 208 11.65 5.95 9.34
CA LEU A 208 10.46 5.11 9.23
C LEU A 208 9.19 5.86 9.65
N ARG A 209 9.23 6.58 10.78
CA ARG A 209 8.11 7.44 11.18
C ARG A 209 7.78 8.50 10.13
N SER A 210 8.80 9.12 9.53
CA SER A 210 8.63 10.12 8.47
C SER A 210 7.98 9.52 7.22
N ILE A 211 8.33 8.30 6.84
CA ILE A 211 7.68 7.55 5.74
C ILE A 211 6.18 7.41 6.01
N TYR A 212 5.79 6.87 7.19
CA TYR A 212 4.38 6.72 7.54
C TYR A 212 3.64 8.05 7.55
N ARG A 213 4.23 9.10 8.13
CA ARG A 213 3.63 10.45 8.14
C ARG A 213 3.44 11.01 6.75
N TRP A 214 4.44 10.86 5.88
CA TRP A 214 4.37 11.39 4.52
C TRP A 214 3.26 10.71 3.73
N PHE A 215 3.22 9.37 3.70
CA PHE A 215 2.18 8.65 2.97
C PHE A 215 0.78 8.92 3.54
N THR A 216 0.62 8.87 4.86
CA THR A 216 -0.68 9.12 5.52
C THR A 216 -1.15 10.56 5.31
N GLY A 217 -0.25 11.55 5.42
CA GLY A 217 -0.59 12.97 5.24
C GLY A 217 -1.00 13.34 3.81
N HIS A 218 -0.65 12.52 2.81
CA HIS A 218 -1.09 12.73 1.43
C HIS A 218 -2.34 11.92 1.05
N LEU A 219 -2.90 11.14 1.99
CA LEU A 219 -4.21 10.53 1.82
C LEU A 219 -5.29 11.51 2.24
N LEU A 220 -6.30 11.67 1.39
CA LEU A 220 -7.48 12.48 1.66
C LEU A 220 -8.72 11.62 1.50
N LEU A 221 -9.61 11.70 2.47
CA LEU A 221 -10.95 11.14 2.42
C LEU A 221 -11.93 12.22 2.01
N TRP A 222 -12.80 11.89 1.07
CA TRP A 222 -13.96 12.69 0.72
C TRP A 222 -15.18 11.96 1.23
N ARG A 223 -15.96 12.63 2.09
CA ARG A 223 -17.24 12.11 2.59
C ARG A 223 -18.36 12.88 1.89
N GLU A 224 -19.24 12.15 1.24
CA GLU A 224 -20.50 12.67 0.75
C GLU A 224 -21.52 12.61 1.90
N ASP A 225 -22.30 13.65 2.11
CA ASP A 225 -23.27 13.69 3.21
C ASP A 225 -24.32 12.59 3.00
N VAL A 226 -24.48 11.75 4.00
CA VAL A 226 -25.28 10.52 3.97
C VAL A 226 -26.80 10.81 3.89
N GLU A 227 -27.21 12.03 4.19
CA GLU A 227 -28.64 12.41 4.18
C GLU A 227 -29.30 12.23 2.81
N GLU A 228 -28.55 12.45 1.74
CA GLU A 228 -29.09 12.36 0.36
C GLU A 228 -29.30 10.91 -0.13
N TRP A 229 -28.56 9.93 0.44
CA TRP A 229 -28.74 8.52 0.08
C TRP A 229 -29.99 7.91 0.70
N GLN A 230 -30.44 8.41 1.85
CA GLN A 230 -31.71 7.98 2.46
C GLN A 230 -32.92 8.47 1.68
N GLU A 231 -32.87 9.69 1.12
CA GLU A 231 -33.95 10.23 0.29
C GLU A 231 -34.06 9.48 -1.04
N VAL A 232 -32.96 9.08 -1.67
CA VAL A 232 -32.98 8.31 -2.92
C VAL A 232 -33.47 6.88 -2.71
N GLU A 233 -33.10 6.25 -1.59
CA GLU A 233 -33.57 4.89 -1.27
C GLU A 233 -35.07 4.87 -0.92
N VAL A 234 -35.58 5.92 -0.28
CA VAL A 234 -37.01 6.10 -0.03
C VAL A 234 -37.78 6.42 -1.30
N ALA A 235 -37.21 7.23 -2.21
CA ALA A 235 -37.86 7.59 -3.48
C ALA A 235 -37.91 6.43 -4.50
N VAL A 236 -37.05 5.43 -4.38
CA VAL A 236 -37.03 4.23 -5.25
C VAL A 236 -37.96 3.12 -4.70
N THR A 237 -38.39 3.22 -3.43
CA THR A 237 -39.22 2.20 -2.77
C THR A 237 -40.72 2.59 -2.72
N VAL A 238 -41.08 3.78 -3.25
CA VAL A 238 -42.46 4.24 -3.46
C VAL A 238 -42.80 4.22 -4.94
#